data_680b4719ae99388720c6f24ee93b1522
#
_entry.id   680b4719ae99388720c6f24ee93b1522
#
_cell.length_a   1.000
_cell.length_b   1.000
_cell.length_c   1.000
_cell.angle_alpha   90.00
_cell.angle_beta   90.00
_cell.angle_gamma   90.00
#
_symmetry.space_group_name_H-M   'P 1'
#
loop_
_entity.id
_entity.type
_entity.pdbx_description
1 polymer ?
#
loop_
_entity_poly.entity_id
_entity_poly.type
_entity_poly.pdbx_seq_one_letter_code
_entity_poly.pdbx_strand_id
1 'polypeptide(L)'
;MPFTFALTHSDVSLRLLRMRDWKRIEAIQLEHRDWFRPWEATNPGGPMNFDFRSLVRNSLRQLGDESALPLAIEYQGQFVGQLTVSNILNGSASTAFIGYWISPEVAGKGITPIAVALATDYMFKVVGLHRIEIDIRPENKASLRVVEKLGFRFEGTKKGFIHINNAWRDHSVFALTAEEVPNGLLKKFLKD
;
A
#
# COMPACT_ATOMS: atom_id res chain seq x y z
N MET A 1 25.04 3.00 -12.70
CA MET A 1 23.85 2.65 -13.53
C MET A 1 22.64 2.93 -12.69
N PRO A 2 21.62 3.63 -13.18
CA PRO A 2 20.41 3.80 -12.41
C PRO A 2 19.73 2.42 -12.34
N PHE A 3 19.73 1.79 -11.17
CA PHE A 3 18.94 0.59 -10.94
C PHE A 3 17.47 0.95 -11.15
N THR A 4 16.90 0.49 -12.23
CA THR A 4 15.47 0.65 -12.48
C THR A 4 14.77 -0.39 -11.62
N PHE A 5 14.40 -0.01 -10.38
CA PHE A 5 13.53 -0.84 -9.56
C PHE A 5 12.17 -0.96 -10.24
N ALA A 6 11.82 -2.15 -10.65
CA ALA A 6 10.48 -2.47 -11.17
C ALA A 6 10.15 -3.93 -10.83
N LEU A 7 8.98 -4.13 -10.24
CA LEU A 7 8.38 -5.44 -10.02
C LEU A 7 7.18 -5.55 -10.97
N THR A 8 7.10 -6.60 -11.76
CA THR A 8 6.09 -6.71 -12.84
C THR A 8 5.41 -8.06 -12.85
N HIS A 9 4.13 -8.05 -13.16
CA HIS A 9 3.36 -9.23 -13.54
C HIS A 9 2.24 -8.84 -14.50
N SER A 10 2.22 -9.43 -15.71
CA SER A 10 1.31 -9.05 -16.79
C SER A 10 1.32 -7.52 -17.02
N ASP A 11 0.16 -6.89 -17.04
CA ASP A 11 0.00 -5.44 -17.23
C ASP A 11 0.24 -4.59 -15.99
N VAL A 12 0.51 -5.22 -14.83
CA VAL A 12 0.72 -4.52 -13.55
C VAL A 12 2.20 -4.37 -13.27
N SER A 13 2.63 -3.17 -12.95
CA SER A 13 3.98 -2.92 -12.47
C SER A 13 4.01 -2.03 -11.22
N LEU A 14 5.02 -2.26 -10.39
CA LEU A 14 5.40 -1.41 -9.27
C LEU A 14 6.76 -0.82 -9.57
N ARG A 15 6.88 0.50 -9.48
CA ARG A 15 8.15 1.20 -9.53
C ARG A 15 8.29 2.17 -8.37
N LEU A 16 9.51 2.60 -8.08
CA LEU A 16 9.69 3.68 -7.11
C LEU A 16 8.88 4.91 -7.49
N LEU A 17 8.27 5.52 -6.49
CA LEU A 17 7.62 6.82 -6.63
C LEU A 17 8.66 7.85 -7.10
N ARG A 18 8.26 8.81 -7.94
CA ARG A 18 9.12 9.87 -8.46
C ARG A 18 8.53 11.22 -8.12
N MET A 19 9.37 12.21 -7.96
CA MET A 19 8.90 13.55 -7.62
C MET A 19 7.82 14.07 -8.58
N ARG A 20 7.93 13.81 -9.88
CA ARG A 20 6.95 14.23 -10.90
C ARG A 20 5.56 13.60 -10.75
N ASP A 21 5.43 12.48 -10.03
CA ASP A 21 4.17 11.74 -9.87
C ASP A 21 3.13 12.53 -9.07
N TRP A 22 3.56 13.53 -8.29
CA TRP A 22 2.64 14.36 -7.50
C TRP A 22 1.50 14.95 -8.32
N LYS A 23 1.77 15.36 -9.58
CA LYS A 23 0.76 15.92 -10.48
C LYS A 23 -0.35 14.91 -10.81
N ARG A 24 0.02 13.65 -11.08
CA ARG A 24 -0.95 12.61 -11.39
C ARG A 24 -1.70 12.16 -10.14
N ILE A 25 -1.03 12.10 -9.00
CA ILE A 25 -1.66 11.84 -7.69
C ILE A 25 -2.71 12.90 -7.41
N GLU A 26 -2.35 14.18 -7.51
CA GLU A 26 -3.26 15.30 -7.30
C GLU A 26 -4.48 15.23 -8.22
N ALA A 27 -4.25 15.03 -9.53
CA ALA A 27 -5.34 14.92 -10.49
C ALA A 27 -6.33 13.83 -10.12
N ILE A 28 -5.86 12.59 -9.86
CA ILE A 28 -6.72 11.47 -9.49
C ILE A 28 -7.44 11.73 -8.15
N GLN A 29 -6.72 12.25 -7.15
CA GLN A 29 -7.28 12.47 -5.82
C GLN A 29 -8.32 13.59 -5.79
N LEU A 30 -8.15 14.64 -6.59
CA LEU A 30 -9.12 15.74 -6.67
C LEU A 30 -10.32 15.38 -7.52
N GLU A 31 -10.13 14.70 -8.65
CA GLU A 31 -11.21 14.25 -9.53
C GLU A 31 -12.15 13.26 -8.83
N HIS A 32 -11.62 12.42 -7.95
CA HIS A 32 -12.37 11.35 -7.30
C HIS A 32 -12.45 11.53 -5.76
N ARG A 33 -12.64 12.76 -5.27
CA ARG A 33 -12.66 13.07 -3.82
C ARG A 33 -13.61 12.19 -3.01
N ASP A 34 -14.81 11.91 -3.51
CA ASP A 34 -15.80 11.10 -2.81
C ASP A 34 -15.41 9.63 -2.67
N TRP A 35 -14.55 9.14 -3.58
CA TRP A 35 -13.97 7.81 -3.51
C TRP A 35 -12.91 7.70 -2.39
N PHE A 36 -12.08 8.72 -2.22
CA PHE A 36 -10.94 8.69 -1.29
C PHE A 36 -11.29 9.17 0.11
N ARG A 37 -12.12 10.21 0.22
CA ARG A 37 -12.45 10.87 1.50
C ARG A 37 -12.83 9.92 2.64
N PRO A 38 -13.62 8.84 2.45
CA PRO A 38 -13.95 7.91 3.54
C PRO A 38 -12.77 7.15 4.12
N TRP A 39 -11.64 7.08 3.41
CA TRP A 39 -10.47 6.27 3.75
C TRP A 39 -9.23 7.09 4.06
N GLU A 40 -9.31 8.39 3.88
CA GLU A 40 -8.17 9.29 3.98
C GLU A 40 -7.88 9.65 5.44
N ALA A 41 -6.61 9.43 5.85
CA ALA A 41 -6.14 9.85 7.15
C ALA A 41 -6.21 11.38 7.27
N THR A 42 -6.73 11.85 8.39
CA THR A 42 -6.87 13.27 8.71
C THR A 42 -6.12 13.62 9.99
N ASN A 43 -5.79 14.88 10.17
CA ASN A 43 -5.10 15.34 11.39
C ASN A 43 -6.15 15.82 12.41
N PRO A 44 -6.17 15.27 13.66
CA PRO A 44 -7.04 15.77 14.72
C PRO A 44 -6.75 17.23 15.11
N GLY A 45 -5.55 17.75 14.82
CA GLY A 45 -5.14 19.12 15.12
C GLY A 45 -5.60 20.19 14.11
N GLY A 46 -6.37 19.83 13.09
CA GLY A 46 -6.90 20.81 12.14
C GLY A 46 -6.95 20.30 10.67
N PRO A 47 -7.47 21.13 9.76
CA PRO A 47 -7.59 20.76 8.36
C PRO A 47 -6.22 20.52 7.72
N MET A 48 -6.10 19.43 6.96
CA MET A 48 -4.91 19.17 6.15
C MET A 48 -4.97 20.05 4.88
N ASN A 49 -3.98 20.91 4.72
CA ASN A 49 -3.70 21.46 3.40
C ASN A 49 -3.09 20.34 2.56
N PHE A 50 -3.78 19.95 1.50
CA PHE A 50 -3.30 18.92 0.57
C PHE A 50 -2.20 19.51 -0.35
N ASP A 51 -0.98 19.55 0.15
CA ASP A 51 0.19 19.79 -0.69
C ASP A 51 0.74 18.43 -1.17
N PHE A 52 0.19 17.93 -2.26
CA PHE A 52 0.59 16.65 -2.86
C PHE A 52 2.06 16.61 -3.24
N ARG A 53 2.64 17.76 -3.60
CA ARG A 53 4.07 17.86 -3.88
C ARG A 53 4.91 17.61 -2.62
N SER A 54 4.52 18.20 -1.50
CA SER A 54 5.18 17.97 -0.21
C SER A 54 4.94 16.55 0.32
N LEU A 55 3.77 15.96 0.11
CA LEU A 55 3.50 14.56 0.45
C LEU A 55 4.45 13.61 -0.28
N VAL A 56 4.61 13.78 -1.61
CA VAL A 56 5.56 12.97 -2.39
C VAL A 56 7.00 13.22 -1.95
N ARG A 57 7.39 14.46 -1.67
CA ARG A 57 8.73 14.78 -1.16
C ARG A 57 9.02 14.08 0.18
N ASN A 58 8.05 14.06 1.08
CA ASN A 58 8.19 13.38 2.37
C ASN A 58 8.31 11.86 2.21
N SER A 59 7.51 11.26 1.31
CA SER A 59 7.61 9.83 0.99
C SER A 59 8.99 9.48 0.42
N LEU A 60 9.55 10.33 -0.46
CA LEU A 60 10.90 10.12 -1.00
C LEU A 60 12.01 10.33 0.03
N ARG A 61 11.79 11.17 1.06
CA ARG A 61 12.72 11.28 2.19
C ARG A 61 12.71 9.98 3.01
N GLN A 62 11.54 9.44 3.32
CA GLN A 62 11.41 8.16 4.03
C GLN A 62 12.05 6.99 3.26
N LEU A 63 12.05 7.04 1.92
CA LEU A 63 12.80 6.10 1.11
C LEU A 63 14.32 6.26 1.32
N GLY A 64 14.83 7.49 1.38
CA GLY A 64 16.23 7.77 1.66
C GLY A 64 16.68 7.31 3.07
N ASP A 65 15.77 7.36 4.03
CA ASP A 65 16.00 6.93 5.41
C ASP A 65 15.71 5.41 5.60
N GLU A 66 15.40 4.68 4.54
CA GLU A 66 15.05 3.24 4.53
C GLU A 66 13.86 2.88 5.45
N SER A 67 13.10 3.87 5.91
CA SER A 67 11.94 3.67 6.80
C SER A 67 10.65 3.34 6.05
N ALA A 68 10.62 3.61 4.72
CA ALA A 68 9.51 3.28 3.85
C ALA A 68 9.95 3.04 2.40
N LEU A 69 9.14 2.25 1.67
CA LEU A 69 9.29 2.00 0.24
C LEU A 69 8.01 2.49 -0.48
N PRO A 70 7.98 3.75 -0.93
CA PRO A 70 6.84 4.28 -1.68
C PRO A 70 6.90 3.84 -3.15
N LEU A 71 5.84 3.18 -3.61
CA LEU A 71 5.74 2.60 -4.94
C LEU A 71 4.54 3.20 -5.70
N ALA A 72 4.77 3.55 -6.95
CA ALA A 72 3.71 3.81 -7.92
C ALA A 72 3.16 2.49 -8.45
N ILE A 73 1.84 2.35 -8.48
CA ILE A 73 1.16 1.26 -9.18
C ILE A 73 0.89 1.74 -10.60
N GLU A 74 1.40 1.00 -11.57
CA GLU A 74 1.10 1.22 -12.98
C GLU A 74 0.30 0.05 -13.55
N TYR A 75 -0.65 0.36 -14.40
CA TYR A 75 -1.41 -0.59 -15.18
C TYR A 75 -1.35 -0.19 -16.65
N GLN A 76 -0.88 -1.10 -17.50
CA GLN A 76 -0.62 -0.83 -18.92
C GLN A 76 0.25 0.43 -19.14
N GLY A 77 1.27 0.59 -18.30
CA GLY A 77 2.20 1.72 -18.35
C GLY A 77 1.64 3.06 -17.83
N GLN A 78 0.40 3.11 -17.33
CA GLN A 78 -0.22 4.31 -16.77
C GLN A 78 -0.20 4.26 -15.24
N PHE A 79 0.15 5.39 -14.60
CA PHE A 79 0.04 5.54 -13.16
C PHE A 79 -1.45 5.51 -12.74
N VAL A 80 -1.82 4.52 -11.92
CA VAL A 80 -3.21 4.30 -11.49
C VAL A 80 -3.38 4.27 -9.98
N GLY A 81 -2.31 4.30 -9.20
CA GLY A 81 -2.39 4.22 -7.74
C GLY A 81 -1.02 4.24 -7.07
N GLN A 82 -1.03 4.09 -5.77
CA GLN A 82 0.17 4.05 -4.95
C GLN A 82 0.08 2.90 -3.93
N LEU A 83 1.21 2.26 -3.68
CA LEU A 83 1.41 1.33 -2.59
C LEU A 83 2.61 1.81 -1.79
N THR A 84 2.51 1.84 -0.48
CA THR A 84 3.62 2.20 0.40
C THR A 84 3.85 1.08 1.39
N VAL A 85 5.06 0.56 1.44
CA VAL A 85 5.54 -0.24 2.56
C VAL A 85 6.13 0.75 3.55
N SER A 86 5.64 0.78 4.78
CA SER A 86 6.02 1.75 5.82
C SER A 86 6.38 1.07 7.13
N ASN A 87 6.98 1.85 8.04
CA ASN A 87 7.44 1.32 9.34
C ASN A 87 8.27 0.05 9.18
N ILE A 88 9.24 0.09 8.28
CA ILE A 88 10.16 -1.03 8.04
C ILE A 88 11.05 -1.18 9.27
N LEU A 89 10.83 -2.24 10.02
CA LEU A 89 11.56 -2.58 11.24
C LEU A 89 12.37 -3.84 11.01
N ASN A 90 13.67 -3.73 11.25
CA ASN A 90 14.61 -4.86 11.19
C ASN A 90 14.81 -5.51 12.57
N GLY A 91 15.68 -6.48 12.67
CA GLY A 91 16.03 -7.17 13.91
C GLY A 91 14.93 -8.12 14.38
N SER A 92 14.63 -8.13 15.67
CA SER A 92 13.68 -9.09 16.27
C SER A 92 12.24 -8.90 15.84
N ALA A 93 11.85 -7.70 15.39
CA ALA A 93 10.50 -7.44 14.88
C ALA A 93 10.35 -7.87 13.41
N SER A 94 11.33 -7.54 12.56
CA SER A 94 11.42 -7.90 11.14
C SER A 94 10.07 -7.78 10.41
N THR A 95 9.44 -6.60 10.49
CA THR A 95 8.07 -6.36 10.02
C THR A 95 7.93 -5.05 9.27
N ALA A 96 6.88 -4.94 8.46
CA ALA A 96 6.45 -3.69 7.85
C ALA A 96 4.94 -3.67 7.61
N PHE A 97 4.41 -2.48 7.34
CA PHE A 97 3.01 -2.26 7.01
C PHE A 97 2.85 -1.94 5.53
N ILE A 98 1.80 -2.44 4.89
CA ILE A 98 1.43 -2.06 3.53
C ILE A 98 0.13 -1.28 3.55
N GLY A 99 0.19 -0.05 3.00
CA GLY A 99 -0.97 0.77 2.67
C GLY A 99 -1.04 1.02 1.16
N TYR A 100 -2.26 1.14 0.61
CA TYR A 100 -2.44 1.35 -0.83
C TYR A 100 -3.73 2.10 -1.14
N TRP A 101 -3.74 2.71 -2.33
CA TRP A 101 -4.94 3.22 -2.96
C TRP A 101 -4.85 3.03 -4.48
N ILE A 102 -6.01 3.01 -5.14
CA ILE A 102 -6.12 2.87 -6.59
C ILE A 102 -7.22 3.78 -7.14
N SER A 103 -7.04 4.26 -8.38
CA SER A 103 -8.07 5.01 -9.09
C SER A 103 -9.35 4.18 -9.26
N PRO A 104 -10.55 4.78 -9.04
CA PRO A 104 -11.80 4.08 -9.26
C PRO A 104 -11.99 3.58 -10.70
N GLU A 105 -11.39 4.23 -11.69
CA GLU A 105 -11.46 3.84 -13.11
C GLU A 105 -10.96 2.42 -13.39
N VAL A 106 -10.05 1.93 -12.55
CA VAL A 106 -9.44 0.61 -12.69
C VAL A 106 -9.69 -0.30 -11.48
N ALA A 107 -10.47 0.16 -10.52
CA ALA A 107 -10.84 -0.65 -9.36
C ALA A 107 -11.61 -1.91 -9.79
N GLY A 108 -11.41 -3.02 -9.06
CA GLY A 108 -12.07 -4.29 -9.35
C GLY A 108 -11.40 -5.16 -10.42
N LYS A 109 -10.39 -4.64 -11.14
CA LYS A 109 -9.67 -5.39 -12.21
C LYS A 109 -8.56 -6.32 -11.69
N GLY A 110 -8.47 -6.57 -10.39
CA GLY A 110 -7.43 -7.46 -9.83
C GLY A 110 -6.03 -6.84 -9.69
N ILE A 111 -5.87 -5.55 -10.00
CA ILE A 111 -4.58 -4.86 -9.98
C ILE A 111 -4.00 -4.81 -8.56
N THR A 112 -4.81 -4.41 -7.58
CA THR A 112 -4.36 -4.24 -6.19
C THR A 112 -3.83 -5.54 -5.56
N PRO A 113 -4.52 -6.70 -5.67
CA PRO A 113 -3.97 -7.97 -5.18
C PRO A 113 -2.61 -8.30 -5.79
N ILE A 114 -2.43 -8.10 -7.10
CA ILE A 114 -1.14 -8.33 -7.77
C ILE A 114 -0.08 -7.38 -7.22
N ALA A 115 -0.39 -6.09 -7.08
CA ALA A 115 0.54 -5.09 -6.54
C ALA A 115 0.98 -5.43 -5.10
N VAL A 116 0.03 -5.80 -4.23
CA VAL A 116 0.32 -6.20 -2.84
C VAL A 116 1.17 -7.47 -2.82
N ALA A 117 0.85 -8.47 -3.65
CA ALA A 117 1.61 -9.71 -3.73
C ALA A 117 3.06 -9.48 -4.21
N LEU A 118 3.26 -8.65 -5.24
CA LEU A 118 4.60 -8.28 -5.73
C LEU A 118 5.42 -7.57 -4.64
N ALA A 119 4.83 -6.59 -3.94
CA ALA A 119 5.51 -5.87 -2.87
C ALA A 119 5.85 -6.80 -1.69
N THR A 120 4.91 -7.65 -1.27
CA THR A 120 5.13 -8.63 -0.19
C THR A 120 6.25 -9.61 -0.54
N ASP A 121 6.24 -10.16 -1.76
CA ASP A 121 7.29 -11.06 -2.23
C ASP A 121 8.67 -10.40 -2.22
N TYR A 122 8.75 -9.12 -2.62
CA TYR A 122 9.99 -8.36 -2.56
C TYR A 122 10.47 -8.17 -1.11
N MET A 123 9.57 -7.80 -0.20
CA MET A 123 9.92 -7.59 1.21
C MET A 123 10.39 -8.88 1.87
N PHE A 124 9.78 -10.03 1.57
CA PHE A 124 10.19 -11.32 2.13
C PHE A 124 11.48 -11.85 1.52
N LYS A 125 11.61 -11.84 0.19
CA LYS A 125 12.69 -12.55 -0.52
C LYS A 125 13.95 -11.72 -0.72
N VAL A 126 13.79 -10.39 -0.85
CA VAL A 126 14.92 -9.49 -1.17
C VAL A 126 15.34 -8.69 0.06
N VAL A 127 14.38 -8.09 0.77
CA VAL A 127 14.68 -7.32 2.00
C VAL A 127 14.89 -8.24 3.20
N GLY A 128 14.25 -9.43 3.21
CA GLY A 128 14.41 -10.43 4.28
C GLY A 128 13.48 -10.18 5.48
N LEU A 129 12.37 -9.47 5.31
CA LEU A 129 11.41 -9.31 6.39
C LEU A 129 10.67 -10.62 6.66
N HIS A 130 10.28 -10.79 7.91
CA HIS A 130 9.50 -11.93 8.38
C HIS A 130 7.99 -11.73 8.24
N ARG A 131 7.49 -10.49 8.44
CA ARG A 131 6.06 -10.20 8.56
C ARG A 131 5.64 -8.97 7.79
N ILE A 132 4.48 -9.05 7.12
CA ILE A 132 3.76 -7.90 6.55
C ILE A 132 2.39 -7.79 7.22
N GLU A 133 2.01 -6.56 7.58
CA GLU A 133 0.73 -6.23 8.18
C GLU A 133 -0.04 -5.23 7.30
N ILE A 134 -1.37 -5.38 7.25
CA ILE A 134 -2.29 -4.48 6.56
C ILE A 134 -3.44 -4.17 7.50
N ASP A 135 -3.58 -2.90 7.87
CA ASP A 135 -4.66 -2.41 8.74
C ASP A 135 -5.78 -1.81 7.90
N ILE A 136 -6.98 -2.36 8.03
CA ILE A 136 -8.11 -2.00 7.17
C ILE A 136 -9.32 -1.62 8.02
N ARG A 137 -9.97 -0.50 7.71
CA ARG A 137 -11.27 -0.17 8.31
C ARG A 137 -12.29 -1.26 7.99
N PRO A 138 -13.09 -1.72 8.98
CA PRO A 138 -14.09 -2.79 8.78
C PRO A 138 -15.13 -2.48 7.68
N GLU A 139 -15.34 -1.19 7.38
CA GLU A 139 -16.27 -0.76 6.32
C GLU A 139 -15.66 -0.83 4.92
N ASN A 140 -14.33 -0.91 4.79
CA ASN A 140 -13.64 -0.93 3.48
C ASN A 140 -13.69 -2.33 2.85
N LYS A 141 -14.86 -2.69 2.33
CA LYS A 141 -15.10 -4.00 1.72
C LYS A 141 -14.18 -4.31 0.53
N ALA A 142 -13.75 -3.26 -0.19
CA ALA A 142 -12.83 -3.44 -1.32
C ALA A 142 -11.45 -3.91 -0.83
N SER A 143 -10.88 -3.25 0.18
CA SER A 143 -9.59 -3.65 0.76
C SER A 143 -9.66 -4.98 1.52
N LEU A 144 -10.78 -5.27 2.22
CA LEU A 144 -10.99 -6.57 2.86
C LEU A 144 -10.92 -7.71 1.85
N ARG A 145 -11.53 -7.55 0.67
CA ARG A 145 -11.43 -8.55 -0.41
C ARG A 145 -10.01 -8.75 -0.95
N VAL A 146 -9.15 -7.74 -0.87
CA VAL A 146 -7.75 -7.90 -1.28
C VAL A 146 -7.01 -8.83 -0.34
N VAL A 147 -7.08 -8.59 0.96
CA VAL A 147 -6.39 -9.41 1.97
C VAL A 147 -6.94 -10.83 2.04
N GLU A 148 -8.26 -10.99 1.87
CA GLU A 148 -8.94 -12.29 1.79
C GLU A 148 -8.41 -13.11 0.60
N LYS A 149 -8.40 -12.55 -0.60
CA LYS A 149 -7.87 -13.21 -1.81
C LYS A 149 -6.39 -13.58 -1.69
N LEU A 150 -5.61 -12.82 -0.95
CA LEU A 150 -4.19 -13.07 -0.75
C LEU A 150 -3.92 -14.01 0.44
N GLY A 151 -4.95 -14.37 1.20
CA GLY A 151 -4.83 -15.27 2.35
C GLY A 151 -4.11 -14.65 3.54
N PHE A 152 -4.20 -13.33 3.73
CA PHE A 152 -3.77 -12.69 4.96
C PHE A 152 -4.67 -13.11 6.11
N ARG A 153 -4.08 -13.43 7.25
CA ARG A 153 -4.76 -13.91 8.45
C ARG A 153 -5.27 -12.70 9.26
N PHE A 154 -6.55 -12.74 9.66
CA PHE A 154 -7.10 -11.77 10.61
C PHE A 154 -6.53 -12.04 12.01
N GLU A 155 -6.04 -10.98 12.68
CA GLU A 155 -5.42 -11.10 14.02
C GLU A 155 -6.13 -10.29 15.10
N GLY A 156 -7.12 -9.48 14.75
CA GLY A 156 -7.86 -8.70 15.73
C GLY A 156 -8.21 -7.31 15.24
N THR A 157 -8.63 -6.45 16.18
CA THR A 157 -9.05 -5.08 15.88
C THR A 157 -8.34 -4.08 16.78
N LYS A 158 -7.66 -3.11 16.18
CA LYS A 158 -7.12 -1.92 16.85
C LYS A 158 -8.24 -0.89 17.02
N LYS A 159 -8.65 -0.62 18.26
CA LYS A 159 -9.70 0.35 18.56
C LYS A 159 -9.21 1.78 18.46
N GLY A 160 -9.99 2.67 17.78
CA GLY A 160 -9.68 4.09 17.67
C GLY A 160 -8.26 4.35 17.13
N PHE A 161 -7.81 3.58 16.16
CA PHE A 161 -6.39 3.49 15.78
C PHE A 161 -5.91 4.65 14.91
N ILE A 162 -6.65 4.96 13.85
CA ILE A 162 -6.27 6.02 12.91
C ILE A 162 -7.39 7.06 12.82
N HIS A 163 -7.01 8.33 12.80
CA HIS A 163 -7.95 9.43 12.60
C HIS A 163 -8.26 9.54 11.09
N ILE A 164 -9.47 9.20 10.71
CA ILE A 164 -9.94 9.18 9.31
C ILE A 164 -11.24 9.93 9.20
N ASN A 165 -11.35 10.81 8.21
CA ASN A 165 -12.54 11.61 7.95
C ASN A 165 -13.08 12.23 9.26
N ASN A 166 -12.23 12.96 9.95
CA ASN A 166 -12.48 13.70 11.20
C ASN A 166 -12.94 12.86 12.41
N ALA A 167 -12.61 11.57 12.45
CA ALA A 167 -12.87 10.74 13.64
C ALA A 167 -11.84 9.61 13.79
N TRP A 168 -11.57 9.22 15.02
CA TRP A 168 -10.80 8.02 15.33
C TRP A 168 -11.58 6.77 14.89
N ARG A 169 -10.94 5.89 14.11
CA ARG A 169 -11.57 4.72 13.51
C ARG A 169 -10.86 3.43 13.90
N ASP A 170 -11.66 2.39 14.09
CA ASP A 170 -11.17 1.04 14.30
C ASP A 170 -10.56 0.49 13.01
N HIS A 171 -9.55 -0.37 13.16
CA HIS A 171 -8.95 -1.09 12.03
C HIS A 171 -8.83 -2.58 12.37
N SER A 172 -9.29 -3.40 11.44
CA SER A 172 -9.01 -4.83 11.42
C SER A 172 -7.58 -5.07 10.98
N VAL A 173 -6.84 -5.86 11.76
CA VAL A 173 -5.43 -6.20 11.52
C VAL A 173 -5.36 -7.49 10.73
N PHE A 174 -4.67 -7.46 9.61
CA PHE A 174 -4.39 -8.62 8.78
C PHE A 174 -2.89 -8.79 8.62
N ALA A 175 -2.40 -10.01 8.77
CA ALA A 175 -0.97 -10.27 8.68
C ALA A 175 -0.66 -11.52 7.87
N LEU A 176 0.56 -11.54 7.33
CA LEU A 176 1.14 -12.68 6.63
C LEU A 176 2.62 -12.78 7.00
N THR A 177 3.11 -14.00 7.22
CA THR A 177 4.54 -14.26 7.43
C THR A 177 5.18 -14.95 6.23
N ALA A 178 6.50 -14.85 6.13
CA ALA A 178 7.26 -15.43 5.02
C ALA A 178 7.08 -16.96 4.94
N GLU A 179 6.95 -17.62 6.07
CA GLU A 179 6.77 -19.09 6.18
C GLU A 179 5.41 -19.55 5.64
N GLU A 180 4.39 -18.70 5.65
CA GLU A 180 3.06 -19.01 5.10
C GLU A 180 3.05 -19.02 3.57
N VAL A 181 4.08 -18.41 2.96
CA VAL A 181 4.22 -18.28 1.49
C VAL A 181 5.65 -18.59 1.01
N PRO A 182 6.22 -19.76 1.33
CA PRO A 182 7.61 -20.07 1.06
C PRO A 182 7.97 -20.02 -0.43
N ASN A 183 7.00 -20.23 -1.31
CA ASN A 183 7.16 -20.16 -2.76
C ASN A 183 6.79 -18.80 -3.36
N GLY A 184 6.36 -17.85 -2.53
CA GLY A 184 5.92 -16.51 -2.89
C GLY A 184 4.40 -16.37 -2.93
N LEU A 185 3.95 -15.18 -2.51
CA LEU A 185 2.54 -14.83 -2.42
C LEU A 185 1.88 -14.72 -3.79
N LEU A 186 2.56 -14.08 -4.76
CA LEU A 186 2.04 -13.96 -6.12
C LEU A 186 1.81 -15.33 -6.74
N LYS A 187 2.75 -16.26 -6.58
CA LYS A 187 2.61 -17.62 -7.11
C LYS A 187 1.46 -18.40 -6.46
N LYS A 188 1.22 -18.18 -5.17
CA LYS A 188 0.08 -18.75 -4.45
C LYS A 188 -1.22 -18.18 -5.01
N PHE A 189 -1.34 -16.86 -5.07
CA PHE A 189 -2.52 -16.15 -5.56
C PHE A 189 -2.94 -16.50 -7.00
N LEU A 190 -1.99 -16.79 -7.87
CA LEU A 190 -2.27 -17.15 -9.29
C LEU A 190 -2.68 -18.60 -9.50
N LYS A 191 -2.58 -19.45 -8.47
CA LYS A 191 -2.98 -20.86 -8.53
C LYS A 191 -4.40 -21.12 -8.01
N ASP A 192 -4.85 -20.22 -7.13
CA ASP A 192 -6.19 -20.22 -6.53
C ASP A 192 -7.20 -19.49 -7.43
#